data_68db37ac96e0fd2558df693bbc778f1d
#
_entry.id   68db37ac96e0fd2558df693bbc778f1d
#
_cell.length_a   1.000
_cell.length_b   1.000
_cell.length_c   1.000
_cell.angle_alpha   90.00
_cell.angle_beta   90.00
_cell.angle_gamma   90.00
#
_symmetry.space_group_name_H-M   'P 1'
#
loop_
_entity.id
_entity.type
_entity.pdbx_description
1 polymer ?
#
loop_
_entity_poly.entity_id
_entity_poly.type
_entity_poly.pdbx_seq_one_letter_code
_entity_poly.pdbx_strand_id
1 'polypeptide(L)'
;MQDRIKTGIAGLDNILDGGIPKGHTVLVAGSCGTGKTTLCQEFLFSGAREGEVGLYISLSEPREKMIRNMEDFNFYDQELVDAGKVVILDITQDARLKGIGLQNVHGLMNILRTIIQDTGAKRVAIDSITGIGELLADQAKIRDFIFELGYQLSYIDVTMLLISEIPPQVFKYSVFGVEEFISDGVILLTEFERKGELIRALQVVKMRGVNHSRNKYVLKIMDDGVTLIPMFKSGSDD
;
A
#
# COMPACT_ATOMS: atom_id res chain seq x y z
N MET A 1 9.75 18.61 14.10
CA MET A 1 8.62 17.98 13.39
C MET A 1 9.13 16.68 12.82
N GLN A 2 8.32 15.64 12.80
CA GLN A 2 8.72 14.37 12.18
C GLN A 2 8.76 14.55 10.66
N ASP A 3 9.81 14.06 9.99
CA ASP A 3 9.92 14.13 8.53
C ASP A 3 8.77 13.37 7.88
N ARG A 4 8.18 13.96 6.85
CA ARG A 4 7.02 13.39 6.14
C ARG A 4 7.33 13.16 4.68
N ILE A 5 6.86 12.06 4.16
CA ILE A 5 6.94 11.70 2.75
C ILE A 5 5.65 12.12 2.07
N LYS A 6 5.78 12.90 1.01
CA LYS A 6 4.64 13.21 0.14
C LYS A 6 4.16 11.95 -0.56
N THR A 7 2.86 11.74 -0.58
CA THR A 7 2.28 10.59 -1.29
C THR A 7 2.28 10.80 -2.80
N GLY A 8 2.18 12.07 -3.23
CA GLY A 8 1.97 12.44 -4.62
C GLY A 8 0.54 12.24 -5.12
N ILE A 9 -0.33 11.69 -4.27
CA ILE A 9 -1.73 11.43 -4.60
C ILE A 9 -2.55 12.69 -4.33
N ALA A 10 -3.29 13.14 -5.34
CA ALA A 10 -4.05 14.38 -5.27
C ALA A 10 -5.07 14.38 -4.14
N GLY A 11 -4.89 15.28 -3.19
CA GLY A 11 -5.73 15.44 -2.00
C GLY A 11 -5.28 14.64 -0.77
N LEU A 12 -4.50 13.55 -0.92
CA LEU A 12 -4.14 12.68 0.21
C LEU A 12 -3.17 13.37 1.18
N ASP A 13 -2.19 14.12 0.67
CA ASP A 13 -1.24 14.82 1.53
C ASP A 13 -1.91 15.86 2.42
N ASN A 14 -2.96 16.54 1.93
CA ASN A 14 -3.75 17.47 2.74
C ASN A 14 -4.55 16.74 3.83
N ILE A 15 -5.11 15.56 3.51
CA ILE A 15 -5.84 14.72 4.47
C ILE A 15 -4.90 14.25 5.58
N LEU A 16 -3.64 13.97 5.25
CA LEU A 16 -2.58 13.51 6.15
C LEU A 16 -1.79 14.66 6.82
N ASP A 17 -2.26 15.90 6.70
CA ASP A 17 -1.56 17.06 7.28
C ASP A 17 -0.07 17.14 6.84
N GLY A 18 0.16 16.89 5.55
CA GLY A 18 1.48 17.03 4.92
C GLY A 18 2.14 15.75 4.41
N GLY A 19 1.52 14.59 4.55
CA GLY A 19 2.03 13.31 4.05
C GLY A 19 2.20 12.25 5.12
N ILE A 20 2.75 11.09 4.73
CA ILE A 20 3.02 9.95 5.62
C ILE A 20 4.32 10.21 6.39
N PRO A 21 4.37 10.05 7.73
CA PRO A 21 5.63 10.12 8.46
C PRO A 21 6.63 9.08 7.94
N LYS A 22 7.87 9.51 7.76
CA LYS A 22 8.95 8.66 7.23
C LYS A 22 9.15 7.42 8.11
N GLY A 23 9.34 6.27 7.48
CA GLY A 23 9.52 5.00 8.19
C GLY A 23 8.23 4.35 8.69
N HIS A 24 7.05 4.92 8.40
CA HIS A 24 5.78 4.32 8.81
C HIS A 24 5.36 3.18 7.89
N THR A 25 4.74 2.18 8.51
CA THR A 25 4.02 1.12 7.81
C THR A 25 2.53 1.45 7.82
N VAL A 26 1.95 1.60 6.63
CA VAL A 26 0.54 1.97 6.44
C VAL A 26 -0.22 0.83 5.79
N LEU A 27 -1.27 0.37 6.43
CA LEU A 27 -2.21 -0.60 5.88
C LEU A 27 -3.16 0.09 4.91
N VAL A 28 -3.22 -0.38 3.68
CA VAL A 28 -4.19 0.03 2.65
C VAL A 28 -5.21 -1.09 2.49
N ALA A 29 -6.34 -0.96 3.17
CA ALA A 29 -7.35 -2.00 3.27
C ALA A 29 -8.57 -1.68 2.40
N GLY A 30 -9.21 -2.70 1.84
CA GLY A 30 -10.43 -2.53 1.04
C GLY A 30 -10.78 -3.77 0.23
N SER A 31 -12.02 -3.81 -0.29
CA SER A 31 -12.47 -4.89 -1.17
C SER A 31 -11.82 -4.81 -2.56
N CYS A 32 -12.02 -5.83 -3.39
CA CYS A 32 -11.56 -5.82 -4.78
C CYS A 32 -12.16 -4.61 -5.53
N GLY A 33 -11.42 -4.05 -6.50
CA GLY A 33 -11.89 -2.93 -7.33
C GLY A 33 -11.85 -1.55 -6.68
N THR A 34 -11.51 -1.41 -5.39
CA THR A 34 -11.51 -0.12 -4.67
C THR A 34 -10.34 0.81 -5.01
N GLY A 35 -9.31 0.33 -5.74
CA GLY A 35 -8.17 1.16 -6.19
C GLY A 35 -6.93 1.08 -5.31
N LYS A 36 -6.81 0.07 -4.44
CA LYS A 36 -5.63 -0.14 -3.56
C LYS A 36 -4.32 -0.22 -4.34
N THR A 37 -4.30 -1.09 -5.36
CA THR A 37 -3.14 -1.32 -6.23
C THR A 37 -2.71 -0.04 -6.92
N THR A 38 -3.63 0.68 -7.59
CA THR A 38 -3.35 1.95 -8.28
C THR A 38 -2.78 3.01 -7.33
N LEU A 39 -3.38 3.15 -6.14
CA LEU A 39 -2.89 4.09 -5.11
C LEU A 39 -1.45 3.78 -4.70
N CYS A 40 -1.13 2.50 -4.48
CA CYS A 40 0.22 2.09 -4.08
C CYS A 40 1.24 2.26 -5.22
N GLN A 41 0.85 1.99 -6.46
CA GLN A 41 1.70 2.20 -7.62
C GLN A 41 2.03 3.68 -7.81
N GLU A 42 1.03 4.56 -7.79
CA GLU A 42 1.22 6.02 -7.91
C GLU A 42 2.13 6.57 -6.80
N PHE A 43 1.98 6.09 -5.56
CA PHE A 43 2.88 6.43 -4.45
C PHE A 43 4.36 6.12 -4.74
N LEU A 44 4.65 4.98 -5.39
CA LEU A 44 6.02 4.59 -5.72
C LEU A 44 6.59 5.46 -6.85
N PHE A 45 5.83 5.68 -7.92
CA PHE A 45 6.26 6.53 -9.05
C PHE A 45 6.45 7.99 -8.61
N SER A 46 5.60 8.48 -7.72
CA SER A 46 5.78 9.82 -7.14
C SER A 46 7.12 9.94 -6.42
N GLY A 47 7.48 8.97 -5.59
CA GLY A 47 8.77 8.95 -4.91
C GLY A 47 9.97 8.83 -5.85
N ALA A 48 9.82 8.03 -6.89
CA ALA A 48 10.87 7.85 -7.89
C ALA A 48 11.21 9.16 -8.62
N ARG A 49 10.21 10.01 -8.89
CA ARG A 49 10.42 11.36 -9.45
C ARG A 49 11.13 12.30 -8.48
N GLU A 50 11.03 12.06 -7.18
CA GLU A 50 11.74 12.79 -6.12
C GLU A 50 13.13 12.19 -5.82
N GLY A 51 13.55 11.15 -6.56
CA GLY A 51 14.86 10.50 -6.44
C GLY A 51 14.91 9.33 -5.45
N GLU A 52 13.78 8.95 -4.84
CA GLU A 52 13.68 7.77 -3.98
C GLU A 52 13.46 6.50 -4.81
N VAL A 53 14.05 5.37 -4.38
CA VAL A 53 13.76 4.09 -5.05
C VAL A 53 12.46 3.52 -4.50
N GLY A 54 11.53 3.21 -5.42
CA GLY A 54 10.27 2.52 -5.14
C GLY A 54 10.37 1.02 -5.44
N LEU A 55 9.83 0.19 -4.54
CA LEU A 55 9.76 -1.26 -4.71
C LEU A 55 8.32 -1.74 -4.58
N TYR A 56 7.80 -2.33 -5.65
CA TYR A 56 6.50 -3.01 -5.65
C TYR A 56 6.71 -4.52 -5.61
N ILE A 57 6.17 -5.17 -4.59
CA ILE A 57 6.22 -6.63 -4.42
C ILE A 57 4.82 -7.19 -4.63
N SER A 58 4.62 -7.95 -5.71
CA SER A 58 3.39 -8.69 -5.98
C SER A 58 3.50 -10.13 -5.49
N LEU A 59 2.41 -10.63 -4.91
CA LEU A 59 2.25 -12.03 -4.52
C LEU A 59 1.20 -12.76 -5.37
N SER A 60 0.52 -12.06 -6.27
CA SER A 60 -0.62 -12.62 -7.00
C SER A 60 -0.59 -12.36 -8.49
N GLU A 61 0.18 -11.38 -8.96
CA GLU A 61 0.14 -10.96 -10.35
C GLU A 61 1.54 -10.92 -10.97
N PRO A 62 1.73 -11.49 -12.20
CA PRO A 62 3.00 -11.43 -12.91
C PRO A 62 3.41 -9.99 -13.26
N ARG A 63 4.73 -9.72 -13.22
CA ARG A 63 5.33 -8.41 -13.48
C ARG A 63 4.84 -7.77 -14.79
N GLU A 64 4.83 -8.53 -15.89
CA GLU A 64 4.45 -8.03 -17.22
C GLU A 64 2.98 -7.60 -17.27
N LYS A 65 2.12 -8.28 -16.52
CA LYS A 65 0.70 -7.92 -16.45
C LYS A 65 0.52 -6.64 -15.62
N MET A 66 1.24 -6.50 -14.51
CA MET A 66 1.22 -5.26 -13.72
C MET A 66 1.67 -4.04 -14.54
N ILE A 67 2.75 -4.18 -15.32
CA ILE A 67 3.24 -3.10 -16.20
C ILE A 67 2.15 -2.69 -17.19
N ARG A 68 1.59 -3.65 -17.94
CA ARG A 68 0.50 -3.36 -18.90
C ARG A 68 -0.69 -2.66 -18.27
N ASN A 69 -1.04 -3.01 -17.03
CA ASN A 69 -2.14 -2.38 -16.32
C ASN A 69 -1.84 -0.93 -15.87
N MET A 70 -0.56 -0.55 -15.84
CA MET A 70 -0.13 0.80 -15.46
C MET A 70 0.12 1.72 -16.67
N GLU A 71 0.40 1.16 -17.87
CA GLU A 71 0.82 1.91 -19.05
C GLU A 71 -0.16 3.01 -19.49
N ASP A 72 -1.45 2.86 -19.18
CA ASP A 72 -2.49 3.84 -19.48
C ASP A 72 -2.56 5.00 -18.47
N PHE A 73 -1.82 4.93 -17.35
CA PHE A 73 -1.82 6.00 -16.36
C PHE A 73 -0.66 6.99 -16.59
N ASN A 74 -0.94 8.29 -16.47
CA ASN A 74 0.07 9.36 -16.62
C ASN A 74 1.15 9.33 -15.50
N PHE A 75 0.91 8.65 -14.38
CA PHE A 75 1.94 8.46 -13.37
C PHE A 75 2.96 7.39 -13.77
N TYR A 76 2.63 6.48 -14.68
CA TYR A 76 3.57 5.47 -15.17
C TYR A 76 4.69 6.11 -15.97
N ASP A 77 5.89 5.60 -15.82
CA ASP A 77 7.09 6.08 -16.51
C ASP A 77 8.04 4.90 -16.71
N GLN A 78 8.16 4.46 -17.96
CA GLN A 78 9.01 3.32 -18.32
C GLN A 78 10.49 3.62 -18.07
N GLU A 79 10.94 4.87 -18.21
CA GLU A 79 12.34 5.24 -17.98
C GLU A 79 12.72 5.05 -16.50
N LEU A 80 11.80 5.34 -15.57
CA LEU A 80 12.01 5.09 -14.14
C LEU A 80 12.10 3.59 -13.82
N VAL A 81 11.35 2.76 -14.54
CA VAL A 81 11.42 1.29 -14.39
C VAL A 81 12.75 0.77 -14.95
N ASP A 82 13.14 1.20 -16.14
CA ASP A 82 14.38 0.78 -16.82
C ASP A 82 15.63 1.23 -16.05
N ALA A 83 15.57 2.42 -15.43
CA ALA A 83 16.62 2.95 -14.57
C ALA A 83 16.69 2.29 -13.17
N GLY A 84 15.77 1.36 -12.86
CA GLY A 84 15.69 0.73 -11.53
C GLY A 84 15.25 1.67 -10.41
N LYS A 85 14.62 2.81 -10.76
CA LYS A 85 14.03 3.73 -9.78
C LYS A 85 12.66 3.26 -9.29
N VAL A 86 11.94 2.50 -10.12
CA VAL A 86 10.78 1.72 -9.71
C VAL A 86 11.04 0.26 -10.04
N VAL A 87 11.21 -0.56 -9.01
CA VAL A 87 11.41 -2.01 -9.13
C VAL A 87 10.08 -2.71 -8.92
N ILE A 88 9.65 -3.50 -9.90
CA ILE A 88 8.43 -4.30 -9.84
C ILE A 88 8.83 -5.76 -9.79
N LEU A 89 8.45 -6.45 -8.73
CA LEU A 89 8.85 -7.83 -8.46
C LEU A 89 7.63 -8.72 -8.26
N ASP A 90 7.53 -9.78 -9.08
CA ASP A 90 6.69 -10.93 -8.78
C ASP A 90 7.49 -11.88 -7.86
N ILE A 91 7.17 -11.85 -6.57
CA ILE A 91 7.93 -12.63 -5.58
C ILE A 91 7.74 -14.14 -5.79
N THR A 92 6.64 -14.58 -6.41
CA THR A 92 6.37 -16.00 -6.64
C THR A 92 7.34 -16.63 -7.64
N GLN A 93 7.94 -15.81 -8.49
CA GLN A 93 8.95 -16.23 -9.48
C GLN A 93 10.39 -16.06 -8.96
N ASP A 94 10.58 -15.47 -7.78
CA ASP A 94 11.91 -15.24 -7.24
C ASP A 94 12.60 -16.55 -6.88
N ALA A 95 13.80 -16.77 -7.43
CA ALA A 95 14.57 -17.99 -7.23
C ALA A 95 14.94 -18.23 -5.76
N ARG A 96 15.02 -17.17 -4.95
CA ARG A 96 15.30 -17.26 -3.51
C ARG A 96 14.20 -17.97 -2.73
N LEU A 97 12.94 -17.90 -3.21
CA LEU A 97 11.82 -18.61 -2.61
C LEU A 97 11.80 -20.11 -2.94
N LYS A 98 12.38 -20.52 -4.06
CA LYS A 98 12.36 -21.92 -4.49
C LYS A 98 13.14 -22.88 -3.57
N GLY A 99 14.06 -22.34 -2.75
CA GLY A 99 14.89 -23.11 -1.82
C GLY A 99 14.45 -23.05 -0.35
N ILE A 100 13.56 -22.14 -0.01
CA ILE A 100 13.07 -21.94 1.36
C ILE A 100 11.60 -22.32 1.32
N GLY A 101 11.22 -23.37 2.03
CA GLY A 101 9.79 -23.73 2.11
C GLY A 101 9.00 -22.48 2.52
N LEU A 102 8.04 -22.08 1.70
CA LEU A 102 7.19 -20.87 1.88
C LEU A 102 6.46 -20.83 3.24
N GLN A 103 6.51 -21.92 4.00
CA GLN A 103 5.97 -22.02 5.35
C GLN A 103 6.93 -21.55 6.45
N ASN A 104 8.14 -21.09 6.09
CA ASN A 104 9.14 -20.59 7.03
C ASN A 104 9.04 -19.06 7.11
N VAL A 105 8.37 -18.57 8.16
CA VAL A 105 8.20 -17.12 8.44
C VAL A 105 9.53 -16.36 8.42
N HIS A 106 10.54 -16.85 9.14
CA HIS A 106 11.85 -16.20 9.20
C HIS A 106 12.57 -16.19 7.84
N GLY A 107 12.42 -17.26 7.06
CA GLY A 107 12.97 -17.33 5.71
C GLY A 107 12.35 -16.28 4.79
N LEU A 108 11.03 -16.17 4.79
CA LEU A 108 10.32 -15.18 4.00
C LEU A 108 10.69 -13.74 4.42
N MET A 109 10.76 -13.47 5.72
CA MET A 109 11.19 -12.18 6.24
C MET A 109 12.62 -11.81 5.81
N ASN A 110 13.55 -12.75 5.89
CA ASN A 110 14.92 -12.51 5.45
C ASN A 110 15.01 -12.19 3.95
N ILE A 111 14.21 -12.87 3.12
CA ILE A 111 14.15 -12.60 1.68
C ILE A 111 13.61 -11.19 1.44
N LEU A 112 12.49 -10.81 2.05
CA LEU A 112 11.92 -9.47 1.91
C LEU A 112 12.92 -8.39 2.32
N ARG A 113 13.58 -8.57 3.47
CA ARG A 113 14.61 -7.65 3.95
C ARG A 113 15.77 -7.53 2.97
N THR A 114 16.27 -8.66 2.45
CA THR A 114 17.36 -8.68 1.49
C THR A 114 16.96 -7.94 0.21
N ILE A 115 15.76 -8.20 -0.32
CA ILE A 115 15.25 -7.50 -1.51
C ILE A 115 15.20 -5.99 -1.29
N ILE A 116 14.66 -5.54 -0.16
CA ILE A 116 14.56 -4.12 0.19
C ILE A 116 15.95 -3.48 0.28
N GLN A 117 16.91 -4.17 0.90
CA GLN A 117 18.29 -3.68 1.05
C GLN A 117 19.02 -3.65 -0.29
N ASP A 118 18.94 -4.71 -1.08
CA ASP A 118 19.64 -4.83 -2.38
C ASP A 118 19.12 -3.78 -3.38
N THR A 119 17.84 -3.46 -3.35
CA THR A 119 17.24 -2.42 -4.22
C THR A 119 17.54 -1.01 -3.71
N GLY A 120 17.87 -0.84 -2.45
CA GLY A 120 18.00 0.47 -1.81
C GLY A 120 16.67 1.21 -1.69
N ALA A 121 15.55 0.47 -1.71
CA ALA A 121 14.21 1.04 -1.70
C ALA A 121 13.97 1.93 -0.47
N LYS A 122 13.31 3.07 -0.69
CA LYS A 122 12.82 3.98 0.34
C LYS A 122 11.30 3.94 0.48
N ARG A 123 10.62 3.58 -0.60
CA ARG A 123 9.18 3.32 -0.62
C ARG A 123 8.93 1.89 -1.03
N VAL A 124 8.11 1.18 -0.28
CA VAL A 124 7.77 -0.22 -0.57
C VAL A 124 6.26 -0.38 -0.58
N ALA A 125 5.74 -1.15 -1.52
CA ALA A 125 4.37 -1.64 -1.53
C ALA A 125 4.36 -3.16 -1.62
N ILE A 126 3.55 -3.81 -0.75
CA ILE A 126 3.34 -5.27 -0.79
C ILE A 126 1.88 -5.54 -1.15
N ASP A 127 1.66 -6.17 -2.30
CA ASP A 127 0.34 -6.54 -2.83
C ASP A 127 0.23 -8.07 -3.02
N SER A 128 -0.40 -8.76 -2.11
CA SER A 128 -1.04 -8.33 -0.90
C SER A 128 -0.61 -9.20 0.29
N ILE A 129 -0.80 -8.70 1.50
CA ILE A 129 -0.57 -9.50 2.71
C ILE A 129 -1.52 -10.71 2.77
N THR A 130 -2.67 -10.61 2.10
CA THR A 130 -3.61 -11.72 1.92
C THR A 130 -2.97 -12.89 1.18
N GLY A 131 -2.19 -12.63 0.12
CA GLY A 131 -1.43 -13.65 -0.59
C GLY A 131 -0.35 -14.32 0.26
N ILE A 132 0.28 -13.59 1.19
CA ILE A 132 1.20 -14.19 2.17
C ILE A 132 0.45 -15.18 3.08
N GLY A 133 -0.78 -14.86 3.46
CA GLY A 133 -1.62 -15.77 4.24
C GLY A 133 -1.91 -17.09 3.52
N GLU A 134 -2.15 -17.03 2.22
CA GLU A 134 -2.34 -18.22 1.39
C GLU A 134 -1.07 -19.08 1.32
N LEU A 135 0.10 -18.44 1.23
CA LEU A 135 1.40 -19.13 1.22
C LEU A 135 1.70 -19.81 2.56
N LEU A 136 1.39 -19.17 3.69
CA LEU A 136 1.66 -19.70 5.02
C LEU A 136 0.65 -20.75 5.47
N ALA A 137 -0.60 -20.70 4.99
CA ALA A 137 -1.70 -21.64 5.22
C ALA A 137 -2.00 -21.97 6.71
N ASP A 138 -1.50 -21.18 7.65
CA ASP A 138 -1.65 -21.35 9.11
C ASP A 138 -1.82 -19.99 9.79
N GLN A 139 -2.92 -19.80 10.50
CA GLN A 139 -3.25 -18.52 11.14
C GLN A 139 -2.22 -18.07 12.19
N ALA A 140 -1.63 -19.00 12.94
CA ALA A 140 -0.61 -18.66 13.91
C ALA A 140 0.65 -18.13 13.20
N LYS A 141 1.10 -18.79 12.14
CA LYS A 141 2.24 -18.35 11.31
C LYS A 141 1.98 -17.02 10.62
N ILE A 142 0.74 -16.77 10.17
CA ILE A 142 0.35 -15.48 9.59
C ILE A 142 0.50 -14.37 10.63
N ARG A 143 0.01 -14.59 11.84
CA ARG A 143 0.16 -13.61 12.93
C ARG A 143 1.63 -13.37 13.25
N ASP A 144 2.42 -14.44 13.41
CA ASP A 144 3.85 -14.34 13.69
C ASP A 144 4.56 -13.57 12.57
N PHE A 145 4.24 -13.85 11.29
CA PHE A 145 4.78 -13.12 10.15
C PHE A 145 4.44 -11.63 10.21
N ILE A 146 3.18 -11.28 10.48
CA ILE A 146 2.74 -9.89 10.54
C ILE A 146 3.42 -9.15 11.70
N PHE A 147 3.56 -9.78 12.86
CA PHE A 147 4.30 -9.22 13.99
C PHE A 147 5.78 -9.01 13.66
N GLU A 148 6.41 -10.03 13.08
CA GLU A 148 7.82 -9.97 12.68
C GLU A 148 8.04 -8.88 11.61
N LEU A 149 7.14 -8.78 10.62
CA LEU A 149 7.16 -7.75 9.60
C LEU A 149 7.13 -6.35 10.24
N GLY A 150 6.16 -6.09 11.12
CA GLY A 150 6.05 -4.79 11.80
C GLY A 150 7.28 -4.48 12.66
N TYR A 151 7.82 -5.46 13.38
CA TYR A 151 8.99 -5.30 14.21
C TYR A 151 10.24 -5.02 13.38
N GLN A 152 10.54 -5.85 12.37
CA GLN A 152 11.75 -5.69 11.56
C GLN A 152 11.74 -4.45 10.69
N LEU A 153 10.58 -4.08 10.14
CA LEU A 153 10.45 -2.89 9.32
C LEU A 153 10.64 -1.60 10.10
N SER A 154 10.36 -1.58 11.40
CA SER A 154 10.62 -0.41 12.25
C SER A 154 12.11 -0.05 12.37
N TYR A 155 13.01 -0.97 12.04
CA TYR A 155 14.46 -0.74 12.01
C TYR A 155 15.02 -0.42 10.62
N ILE A 156 14.18 -0.48 9.58
CA ILE A 156 14.56 -0.15 8.21
C ILE A 156 13.97 1.22 7.89
N ASP A 157 14.81 2.14 7.38
CA ASP A 157 14.39 3.50 6.98
C ASP A 157 13.60 3.44 5.64
N VAL A 158 12.41 2.81 5.69
CA VAL A 158 11.50 2.57 4.56
C VAL A 158 10.08 2.92 4.95
N THR A 159 9.40 3.69 4.12
CA THR A 159 7.95 3.91 4.25
C THR A 159 7.22 2.87 3.42
N MET A 160 6.31 2.13 4.06
CA MET A 160 5.68 0.95 3.46
C MET A 160 4.17 1.07 3.40
N LEU A 161 3.60 0.66 2.26
CA LEU A 161 2.18 0.42 2.08
C LEU A 161 1.92 -1.09 2.01
N LEU A 162 1.09 -1.61 2.92
CA LEU A 162 0.67 -3.00 2.94
C LEU A 162 -0.78 -3.11 2.45
N ILE A 163 -1.02 -3.84 1.37
CA ILE A 163 -2.36 -4.07 0.87
C ILE A 163 -2.99 -5.24 1.61
N SER A 164 -4.19 -5.03 2.17
CA SER A 164 -5.05 -6.06 2.76
C SER A 164 -6.39 -6.11 2.04
N GLU A 165 -6.75 -7.28 1.51
CA GLU A 165 -8.00 -7.48 0.80
C GLU A 165 -9.10 -7.91 1.77
N ILE A 166 -10.08 -7.05 1.99
CA ILE A 166 -11.23 -7.35 2.86
C ILE A 166 -12.41 -7.82 2.00
N PRO A 167 -13.17 -8.81 2.45
CA PRO A 167 -14.42 -9.19 1.78
C PRO A 167 -15.39 -7.99 1.70
N PRO A 168 -16.15 -7.84 0.61
CA PRO A 168 -17.11 -6.76 0.48
C PRO A 168 -18.19 -6.85 1.56
N GLN A 169 -18.73 -5.70 1.96
CA GLN A 169 -19.81 -5.55 2.95
C GLN A 169 -19.48 -6.04 4.38
N VAL A 170 -18.22 -6.29 4.67
CA VAL A 170 -17.77 -6.65 6.03
C VAL A 170 -17.11 -5.44 6.68
N PHE A 171 -17.58 -5.08 7.88
CA PHE A 171 -16.96 -4.00 8.65
C PHE A 171 -15.69 -4.53 9.35
N LYS A 172 -14.59 -4.51 8.63
CA LYS A 172 -13.24 -4.86 9.11
C LYS A 172 -12.22 -3.86 8.57
N TYR A 173 -11.08 -3.75 9.24
CA TYR A 173 -9.95 -2.95 8.77
C TYR A 173 -8.83 -3.81 8.18
N SER A 174 -8.87 -5.13 8.39
CA SER A 174 -7.88 -6.06 7.89
C SER A 174 -8.47 -7.46 7.74
N VAL A 175 -7.82 -8.33 6.97
CA VAL A 175 -8.31 -9.69 6.71
C VAL A 175 -8.04 -10.62 7.89
N PHE A 176 -6.87 -10.52 8.53
CA PHE A 176 -6.46 -11.41 9.63
C PHE A 176 -6.79 -10.84 11.02
N GLY A 177 -7.18 -9.56 11.13
CA GLY A 177 -7.57 -8.91 12.38
C GLY A 177 -6.39 -8.57 13.30
N VAL A 178 -5.18 -8.44 12.75
CA VAL A 178 -3.96 -8.08 13.49
C VAL A 178 -3.17 -6.96 12.80
N GLU A 179 -3.29 -6.81 11.50
CA GLU A 179 -2.51 -5.87 10.68
C GLU A 179 -2.73 -4.42 11.11
N GLU A 180 -3.96 -4.07 11.47
CA GLU A 180 -4.31 -2.71 11.92
C GLU A 180 -3.69 -2.33 13.25
N PHE A 181 -3.33 -3.30 14.09
CA PHE A 181 -2.69 -3.03 15.39
C PHE A 181 -1.20 -2.76 15.24
N ILE A 182 -0.55 -3.42 14.29
CA ILE A 182 0.88 -3.34 14.03
C ILE A 182 1.20 -2.12 13.18
N SER A 183 0.39 -1.84 12.16
CA SER A 183 0.58 -0.70 11.26
C SER A 183 0.51 0.63 12.01
N ASP A 184 1.31 1.58 11.59
CA ASP A 184 1.29 2.96 12.10
C ASP A 184 0.12 3.76 11.56
N GLY A 185 -0.30 3.44 10.32
CA GLY A 185 -1.46 4.02 9.67
C GLY A 185 -2.41 2.97 9.12
N VAL A 186 -3.68 3.36 8.97
CA VAL A 186 -4.72 2.57 8.28
C VAL A 186 -5.48 3.50 7.36
N ILE A 187 -5.42 3.22 6.07
CA ILE A 187 -6.20 3.86 5.01
C ILE A 187 -7.22 2.82 4.53
N LEU A 188 -8.50 3.13 4.69
CA LEU A 188 -9.60 2.26 4.30
C LEU A 188 -10.24 2.75 3.01
N LEU A 189 -10.26 1.87 2.00
CA LEU A 189 -10.97 2.08 0.75
C LEU A 189 -12.27 1.28 0.76
N THR A 190 -13.36 1.95 0.48
CA THR A 190 -14.71 1.36 0.49
C THR A 190 -15.47 1.75 -0.77
N GLU A 191 -16.56 1.06 -1.02
CA GLU A 191 -17.54 1.42 -2.05
C GLU A 191 -18.90 1.56 -1.42
N PHE A 192 -19.70 2.48 -1.94
CA PHE A 192 -21.09 2.64 -1.55
C PHE A 192 -21.93 3.03 -2.76
N GLU A 193 -23.17 2.58 -2.78
CA GLU A 193 -24.09 2.91 -3.85
C GLU A 193 -24.78 4.26 -3.57
N ARG A 194 -24.83 5.11 -4.61
CA ARG A 194 -25.59 6.36 -4.60
C ARG A 194 -26.27 6.57 -5.95
N LYS A 195 -27.59 6.60 -5.95
CA LYS A 195 -28.41 6.81 -7.17
C LYS A 195 -28.11 5.81 -8.30
N GLY A 196 -27.86 4.55 -7.96
CA GLY A 196 -27.52 3.50 -8.93
C GLY A 196 -26.08 3.49 -9.40
N GLU A 197 -25.22 4.38 -8.87
CA GLU A 197 -23.79 4.41 -9.16
C GLU A 197 -22.99 3.89 -7.96
N LEU A 198 -22.00 3.05 -8.23
CA LEU A 198 -21.04 2.57 -7.22
C LEU A 198 -19.90 3.58 -7.10
N ILE A 199 -19.81 4.23 -5.96
CA ILE A 199 -18.84 5.29 -5.69
C ILE A 199 -17.75 4.76 -4.77
N ARG A 200 -16.49 4.91 -5.17
CA ARG A 200 -15.33 4.62 -4.32
C ARG A 200 -15.10 5.73 -3.30
N ALA A 201 -14.70 5.35 -2.11
CA ALA A 201 -14.36 6.29 -1.05
C ALA A 201 -13.09 5.86 -0.32
N LEU A 202 -12.35 6.84 0.20
CA LEU A 202 -11.20 6.66 1.06
C LEU A 202 -11.43 7.35 2.40
N GLN A 203 -10.99 6.70 3.48
CA GLN A 203 -10.94 7.28 4.82
C GLN A 203 -9.63 6.92 5.50
N VAL A 204 -8.96 7.89 6.11
CA VAL A 204 -7.86 7.62 7.03
C VAL A 204 -8.44 7.30 8.40
N VAL A 205 -8.32 6.04 8.80
CA VAL A 205 -8.84 5.54 10.09
C VAL A 205 -7.87 5.86 11.22
N LYS A 206 -6.57 5.72 10.92
CA LYS A 206 -5.47 5.87 11.87
C LYS A 206 -4.22 6.36 11.14
N MET A 207 -3.48 7.27 11.75
CA MET A 207 -2.10 7.60 11.37
C MET A 207 -1.38 8.12 12.62
N ARG A 208 -0.44 7.34 13.16
CA ARG A 208 0.30 7.71 14.37
C ARG A 208 1.11 8.98 14.12
N GLY A 209 1.12 9.89 15.09
CA GLY A 209 1.87 11.15 15.01
C GLY A 209 1.34 12.17 13.99
N VAL A 210 0.12 11.99 13.46
CA VAL A 210 -0.49 12.87 12.46
C VAL A 210 -1.89 13.29 12.91
N ASN A 211 -2.18 14.59 12.80
CA ASN A 211 -3.54 15.11 12.95
C ASN A 211 -4.28 15.03 11.62
N HIS A 212 -4.58 13.78 11.19
CA HIS A 212 -5.22 13.52 9.90
C HIS A 212 -6.72 13.83 9.95
N SER A 213 -7.30 14.15 8.80
CA SER A 213 -8.76 14.22 8.64
C SER A 213 -9.39 12.84 8.80
N ARG A 214 -10.48 12.75 9.55
CA ARG A 214 -11.27 11.53 9.73
C ARG A 214 -12.47 11.43 8.78
N ASN A 215 -12.65 12.41 7.92
CA ASN A 215 -13.75 12.42 6.95
C ASN A 215 -13.56 11.34 5.88
N LYS A 216 -14.67 10.98 5.23
CA LYS A 216 -14.64 10.19 4.00
C LYS A 216 -14.49 11.11 2.80
N TYR A 217 -13.70 10.66 1.83
CA TYR A 217 -13.45 11.34 0.56
C TYR A 217 -13.87 10.44 -0.59
N VAL A 218 -14.50 10.99 -1.61
CA VAL A 218 -14.73 10.28 -2.87
C VAL A 218 -13.39 10.05 -3.53
N LEU A 219 -13.11 8.80 -3.91
CA LEU A 219 -11.91 8.42 -4.65
C LEU A 219 -12.27 8.25 -6.11
N LYS A 220 -11.61 9.00 -6.97
CA LYS A 220 -11.68 8.85 -8.44
C LYS A 220 -10.37 8.29 -8.95
N ILE A 221 -10.47 7.37 -9.90
CA ILE A 221 -9.34 6.86 -10.66
C ILE A 221 -9.55 7.33 -12.10
N MET A 222 -8.60 8.09 -12.61
CA MET A 222 -8.59 8.64 -13.96
C MET A 222 -7.21 8.45 -14.55
N ASP A 223 -7.00 8.88 -15.79
CA ASP A 223 -5.70 8.76 -16.48
C ASP A 223 -4.55 9.42 -15.67
N ASP A 224 -4.84 10.49 -14.94
CA ASP A 224 -3.87 11.18 -14.06
C ASP A 224 -3.59 10.44 -12.74
N GLY A 225 -4.27 9.31 -12.48
CA GLY A 225 -4.14 8.52 -11.25
C GLY A 225 -5.31 8.71 -10.29
N VAL A 226 -5.02 8.67 -8.99
CA VAL A 226 -6.00 8.74 -7.89
C VAL A 226 -6.20 10.19 -7.45
N THR A 227 -7.46 10.61 -7.40
CA THR A 227 -7.85 11.95 -6.88
C THR A 227 -8.87 11.81 -5.76
N LEU A 228 -8.68 12.54 -4.67
CA LEU A 228 -9.57 12.55 -3.51
C LEU A 228 -10.34 13.88 -3.44
N ILE A 229 -11.66 13.77 -3.37
CA ILE A 229 -12.58 14.91 -3.31
C ILE A 229 -13.39 14.80 -2.02
N PRO A 230 -13.57 15.87 -1.24
CA PRO A 230 -14.43 15.88 -0.05
C PRO A 230 -15.84 15.38 -0.39
N MET A 231 -16.37 14.43 0.38
CA MET A 231 -17.71 13.88 0.17
C MET A 231 -18.81 14.88 0.50
N PHE A 232 -18.56 15.75 1.47
CA PHE A 232 -19.43 16.87 1.83
C PHE A 232 -18.61 18.16 1.73
N LYS A 233 -19.14 19.19 1.08
CA LYS A 233 -18.68 20.54 1.36
C LYS A 233 -19.04 20.81 2.82
N SER A 234 -18.07 21.16 3.67
CA SER A 234 -18.40 21.78 4.94
C SER A 234 -19.29 22.96 4.60
N GLY A 235 -20.57 22.87 4.98
CA GLY A 235 -21.43 24.03 4.94
C GLY A 235 -20.73 25.11 5.75
N SER A 236 -20.60 26.30 5.20
CA SER A 236 -20.36 27.48 6.01
C SER A 236 -21.42 27.45 7.10
N ASP A 237 -21.00 27.31 8.35
CA ASP A 237 -21.84 27.66 9.49
C ASP A 237 -22.11 29.15 9.35
N ASP A 238 -23.28 29.49 8.81
CA ASP A 238 -23.94 30.80 8.97
C ASP A 238 -24.89 30.71 10.17
#